data_d367bcd5bfcea36320f653cb36054f91
#
_entry.id   d367bcd5bfcea36320f653cb36054f91
#
_cell.length_a   1.000
_cell.length_b   1.000
_cell.length_c   1.000
_cell.angle_alpha   90.00
_cell.angle_beta   90.00
_cell.angle_gamma   90.00
#
_symmetry.space_group_name_H-M   'P 1'
#
loop_
_entity.id
_entity.type
_entity.pdbx_description
1 polymer ?
#
loop_
_entity_poly.entity_id
_entity_poly.type
_entity_poly.pdbx_seq_one_letter_code
_entity_poly.pdbx_strand_id
1 'polypeptide(L)'
;MSHRHYSIKTEDIPKMNSRLLSISLSKDDRDWHSVLHTHRFTEIFFVLNGKGNFLFHRDVRSIQTGDLVIIPPYVEHTEQSIPGTSLEYYVLGIDGISFQTQDSAAAAQIFCNFDQASLIADLFAQMYYEVKGNRYGSEAICQHLLEILILRIVRTQQLIPVPITSARMTKECAQIKEYLDTNYTGHITLDTLTSLTHMNKYYMAHSFRKYTGLSPIQYLNQRRLEAACQLLRDTDLSVSDIAGATGFSSQSYFTQIFHKVYGITPIKYRRAHEEE
;
A
#
# COMPACT_ATOMS: atom_id res chain seq x y z
N MET A 1 34.19 -15.41 39.81
CA MET A 1 33.26 -14.70 38.89
C MET A 1 33.88 -14.70 37.50
N SER A 2 33.28 -15.35 36.52
CA SER A 2 33.78 -15.27 35.15
C SER A 2 33.20 -14.03 34.46
N HIS A 3 34.04 -13.09 34.11
CA HIS A 3 33.66 -11.89 33.36
C HIS A 3 33.83 -12.19 31.86
N ARG A 4 32.71 -12.09 31.08
CA ARG A 4 32.76 -12.21 29.64
C ARG A 4 32.57 -10.83 29.02
N HIS A 5 33.55 -10.38 28.24
CA HIS A 5 33.52 -9.10 27.54
C HIS A 5 33.31 -9.35 26.04
N TYR A 6 32.37 -8.63 25.43
CA TYR A 6 32.10 -8.67 24.01
C TYR A 6 32.30 -7.27 23.42
N SER A 7 33.10 -7.15 22.39
CA SER A 7 33.28 -5.91 21.63
C SER A 7 32.41 -5.88 20.40
N ILE A 8 31.87 -4.73 20.08
CA ILE A 8 31.07 -4.50 18.85
C ILE A 8 32.01 -3.91 17.80
N LYS A 9 32.04 -4.53 16.60
CA LYS A 9 32.76 -4.00 15.43
C LYS A 9 31.87 -2.94 14.78
N THR A 10 32.31 -1.71 14.75
CA THR A 10 31.56 -0.56 14.22
C THR A 10 31.56 -0.49 12.69
N GLU A 11 32.45 -1.24 12.03
CA GLU A 11 32.61 -1.26 10.57
C GLU A 11 31.46 -1.98 9.83
N ASP A 12 30.72 -2.85 10.56
CA ASP A 12 29.69 -3.73 10.00
C ASP A 12 28.25 -3.23 10.24
N ILE A 13 28.06 -1.94 10.62
CA ILE A 13 26.73 -1.39 10.83
C ILE A 13 26.12 -1.03 9.47
N PRO A 14 25.12 -1.78 8.98
CA PRO A 14 24.50 -1.47 7.70
C PRO A 14 23.72 -0.16 7.80
N LYS A 15 24.00 0.77 6.89
CA LYS A 15 23.18 1.99 6.73
C LYS A 15 21.94 1.63 5.95
N MET A 16 20.78 1.71 6.59
CA MET A 16 19.49 1.50 5.95
C MET A 16 18.84 2.84 5.60
N ASN A 17 18.54 3.04 4.32
CA ASN A 17 17.81 4.20 3.84
C ASN A 17 16.29 3.93 3.87
N SER A 18 15.82 3.26 4.92
CA SER A 18 14.41 2.95 5.12
C SER A 18 13.72 4.03 5.94
N ARG A 19 12.47 4.34 5.62
CA ARG A 19 11.64 5.28 6.37
C ARG A 19 10.26 4.69 6.61
N LEU A 20 9.81 4.68 7.86
CA LEU A 20 8.45 4.33 8.20
C LEU A 20 7.50 5.42 7.67
N LEU A 21 6.52 5.03 6.87
CA LEU A 21 5.46 5.93 6.36
C LEU A 21 4.20 5.82 7.20
N SER A 22 3.81 4.60 7.53
CA SER A 22 2.56 4.32 8.24
C SER A 22 2.64 2.99 8.99
N ILE A 23 1.81 2.89 10.02
CA ILE A 23 1.46 1.62 10.67
C ILE A 23 -0.03 1.62 10.95
N SER A 24 -0.68 0.50 10.68
CA SER A 24 -2.08 0.28 11.02
C SER A 24 -2.30 -1.12 11.60
N LEU A 25 -3.41 -1.26 12.32
CA LEU A 25 -3.91 -2.52 12.84
C LEU A 25 -5.32 -2.71 12.30
N SER A 26 -5.53 -3.75 11.52
CA SER A 26 -6.85 -4.19 11.06
C SER A 26 -7.40 -5.25 12.02
N LYS A 27 -8.67 -5.08 12.44
CA LYS A 27 -9.29 -5.93 13.46
C LYS A 27 -10.63 -6.52 13.05
N ASP A 28 -11.23 -6.10 11.95
CA ASP A 28 -12.59 -6.51 11.60
C ASP A 28 -12.78 -6.69 10.09
N ASP A 29 -13.65 -7.64 9.71
CA ASP A 29 -14.01 -7.95 8.32
C ASP A 29 -14.89 -6.88 7.66
N ARG A 30 -15.60 -6.08 8.48
CA ARG A 30 -16.64 -5.17 8.01
C ARG A 30 -16.11 -3.91 7.33
N ASP A 31 -14.91 -3.48 7.71
CA ASP A 31 -14.29 -2.25 7.19
C ASP A 31 -13.39 -2.49 5.98
N TRP A 32 -13.22 -3.76 5.57
CA TRP A 32 -12.26 -4.09 4.55
C TRP A 32 -12.91 -4.36 3.19
N HIS A 33 -12.74 -3.43 2.29
CA HIS A 33 -13.11 -3.59 0.89
C HIS A 33 -11.95 -4.26 0.16
N SER A 34 -12.12 -5.54 -0.21
CA SER A 34 -11.16 -6.36 -0.96
C SER A 34 -10.93 -5.80 -2.38
N VAL A 35 -10.32 -4.63 -2.47
CA VAL A 35 -10.03 -3.97 -3.75
C VAL A 35 -8.56 -4.11 -4.07
N LEU A 36 -8.26 -4.65 -5.24
CA LEU A 36 -6.89 -4.70 -5.74
C LEU A 36 -6.33 -3.28 -5.87
N HIS A 37 -5.20 -3.06 -5.20
CA HIS A 37 -4.52 -1.78 -5.16
C HIS A 37 -3.00 -1.93 -5.23
N THR A 38 -2.28 -0.85 -5.44
CA THR A 38 -0.81 -0.84 -5.47
C THR A 38 -0.27 0.34 -4.67
N HIS A 39 0.92 0.17 -4.12
CA HIS A 39 1.67 1.23 -3.45
C HIS A 39 3.03 1.44 -4.10
N ARG A 40 3.60 2.63 -3.96
CA ARG A 40 4.98 2.95 -4.39
C ARG A 40 6.05 2.55 -3.37
N PHE A 41 5.63 2.06 -2.23
CA PHE A 41 6.47 1.67 -1.10
C PHE A 41 6.31 0.18 -0.81
N THR A 42 7.19 -0.37 0.00
CA THR A 42 7.08 -1.74 0.49
C THR A 42 6.07 -1.81 1.62
N GLU A 43 5.24 -2.84 1.62
CA GLU A 43 4.42 -3.18 2.78
C GLU A 43 4.90 -4.45 3.45
N ILE A 44 4.85 -4.45 4.79
CA ILE A 44 5.11 -5.64 5.60
C ILE A 44 3.90 -5.86 6.49
N PHE A 45 3.25 -7.01 6.29
CA PHE A 45 2.13 -7.47 7.09
C PHE A 45 2.58 -8.52 8.09
N PHE A 46 1.99 -8.50 9.27
CA PHE A 46 2.14 -9.56 10.25
C PHE A 46 0.76 -9.99 10.76
N VAL A 47 0.42 -11.25 10.56
CA VAL A 47 -0.89 -11.81 10.95
C VAL A 47 -0.89 -12.14 12.44
N LEU A 48 -1.70 -11.40 13.21
CA LEU A 48 -1.85 -11.59 14.66
C LEU A 48 -2.80 -12.73 14.99
N ASN A 49 -3.93 -12.79 14.25
CA ASN A 49 -4.95 -13.79 14.53
C ASN A 49 -5.78 -14.11 13.28
N GLY A 50 -6.26 -15.34 13.19
CA GLY A 50 -7.19 -15.76 12.14
C GLY A 50 -6.53 -16.34 10.90
N LYS A 51 -7.34 -16.42 9.84
CA LYS A 51 -6.94 -16.93 8.52
C LYS A 51 -7.55 -16.08 7.42
N GLY A 52 -6.81 -15.94 6.33
CA GLY A 52 -7.25 -15.17 5.18
C GLY A 52 -6.49 -15.55 3.92
N ASN A 53 -6.67 -14.75 2.89
CA ASN A 53 -5.97 -14.86 1.62
C ASN A 53 -5.39 -13.51 1.22
N PHE A 54 -4.21 -13.52 0.64
CA PHE A 54 -3.71 -12.44 -0.22
C PHE A 54 -4.09 -12.76 -1.66
N LEU A 55 -4.77 -11.82 -2.30
CA LEU A 55 -5.13 -11.91 -3.70
C LEU A 55 -4.18 -11.04 -4.51
N PHE A 56 -3.54 -11.64 -5.49
CA PHE A 56 -2.73 -10.97 -6.50
C PHE A 56 -3.45 -11.10 -7.84
N HIS A 57 -3.10 -10.31 -8.85
CA HIS A 57 -3.82 -10.30 -10.14
C HIS A 57 -4.09 -11.71 -10.75
N ARG A 58 -3.24 -12.71 -10.51
CA ARG A 58 -3.36 -14.07 -11.05
C ARG A 58 -3.06 -15.17 -10.02
N ASP A 59 -2.97 -14.83 -8.77
CA ASP A 59 -2.55 -15.76 -7.72
C ASP A 59 -3.31 -15.48 -6.43
N VAL A 60 -3.63 -16.52 -5.68
CA VAL A 60 -4.27 -16.43 -4.36
C VAL A 60 -3.43 -17.24 -3.39
N ARG A 61 -2.96 -16.61 -2.34
CA ARG A 61 -2.13 -17.25 -1.32
C ARG A 61 -2.78 -17.15 0.05
N SER A 62 -2.98 -18.30 0.68
CA SER A 62 -3.52 -18.36 2.04
C SER A 62 -2.51 -17.89 3.06
N ILE A 63 -3.01 -17.21 4.09
CA ILE A 63 -2.26 -16.74 5.24
C ILE A 63 -2.97 -17.11 6.54
N GLN A 64 -2.22 -17.19 7.62
CA GLN A 64 -2.71 -17.51 8.96
C GLN A 64 -1.89 -16.84 10.05
N THR A 65 -2.36 -16.95 11.27
CA THR A 65 -1.66 -16.44 12.47
C THR A 65 -0.18 -16.81 12.48
N GLY A 66 0.69 -15.80 12.68
CA GLY A 66 2.14 -15.92 12.73
C GLY A 66 2.83 -15.78 11.35
N ASP A 67 2.08 -15.63 10.28
CA ASP A 67 2.65 -15.39 8.96
C ASP A 67 3.10 -13.93 8.79
N LEU A 68 4.25 -13.77 8.10
CA LEU A 68 4.79 -12.49 7.69
C LEU A 68 4.69 -12.38 6.16
N VAL A 69 4.12 -11.28 5.67
CA VAL A 69 3.98 -11.02 4.24
C VAL A 69 4.69 -9.75 3.86
N ILE A 70 5.52 -9.81 2.82
CA ILE A 70 6.23 -8.67 2.27
C ILE A 70 5.74 -8.42 0.85
N ILE A 71 5.19 -7.25 0.62
CA ILE A 71 4.70 -6.80 -0.68
C ILE A 71 5.66 -5.72 -1.21
N PRO A 72 6.39 -6.00 -2.30
CA PRO A 72 7.23 -4.99 -2.94
C PRO A 72 6.41 -3.86 -3.55
N PRO A 73 7.04 -2.70 -3.84
CA PRO A 73 6.40 -1.61 -4.55
C PRO A 73 5.79 -2.06 -5.88
N TYR A 74 4.61 -1.50 -6.20
CA TYR A 74 3.89 -1.70 -7.47
C TYR A 74 3.36 -3.12 -7.71
N VAL A 75 3.36 -3.98 -6.73
CA VAL A 75 2.67 -5.27 -6.79
C VAL A 75 1.20 -5.05 -6.47
N GLU A 76 0.31 -5.38 -7.41
CA GLU A 76 -1.14 -5.28 -7.23
C GLU A 76 -1.61 -6.40 -6.31
N HIS A 77 -2.25 -6.04 -5.21
CA HIS A 77 -2.69 -6.97 -4.18
C HIS A 77 -3.90 -6.45 -3.41
N THR A 78 -4.54 -7.36 -2.70
CA THR A 78 -5.48 -7.08 -1.61
C THR A 78 -5.53 -8.28 -0.69
N GLU A 79 -6.03 -8.10 0.52
CA GLU A 79 -6.29 -9.18 1.46
C GLU A 79 -7.78 -9.41 1.63
N GLN A 80 -8.13 -10.62 2.00
CA GLN A 80 -9.50 -11.05 2.22
C GLN A 80 -9.57 -12.05 3.36
N SER A 81 -10.48 -11.84 4.30
CA SER A 81 -10.79 -12.84 5.34
C SER A 81 -11.53 -14.02 4.75
N ILE A 82 -11.37 -15.18 5.38
CA ILE A 82 -12.18 -16.34 5.07
C ILE A 82 -13.49 -16.24 5.86
N PRO A 83 -14.68 -16.44 5.22
CA PRO A 83 -15.96 -16.35 5.90
C PRO A 83 -15.99 -17.21 7.19
N GLY A 84 -16.41 -16.59 8.29
CA GLY A 84 -16.45 -17.23 9.62
C GLY A 84 -15.13 -17.22 10.39
N THR A 85 -14.07 -16.62 9.84
CA THR A 85 -12.81 -16.36 10.55
C THR A 85 -12.51 -14.87 10.50
N SER A 86 -12.18 -14.28 11.66
CA SER A 86 -11.67 -12.91 11.69
C SER A 86 -10.19 -12.91 11.33
N LEU A 87 -9.75 -11.97 10.47
CA LEU A 87 -8.36 -11.78 10.15
C LEU A 87 -7.88 -10.49 10.84
N GLU A 88 -6.95 -10.64 11.79
CA GLU A 88 -6.35 -9.51 12.49
C GLU A 88 -4.86 -9.42 12.14
N TYR A 89 -4.39 -8.26 11.70
CA TYR A 89 -3.01 -8.07 11.28
C TYR A 89 -2.53 -6.63 11.43
N TYR A 90 -1.22 -6.49 11.62
CA TYR A 90 -0.54 -5.21 11.43
C TYR A 90 -0.07 -5.06 9.99
N VAL A 91 -0.02 -3.82 9.50
CA VAL A 91 0.66 -3.47 8.26
C VAL A 91 1.52 -2.22 8.42
N LEU A 92 2.76 -2.29 7.91
CA LEU A 92 3.71 -1.18 7.83
C LEU A 92 3.87 -0.75 6.37
N GLY A 93 3.79 0.55 6.11
CA GLY A 93 4.26 1.15 4.86
C GLY A 93 5.70 1.67 5.03
N ILE A 94 6.62 1.24 4.17
CA ILE A 94 8.06 1.50 4.29
C ILE A 94 8.61 2.03 2.97
N ASP A 95 9.17 3.25 3.00
CA ASP A 95 9.85 3.85 1.85
C ASP A 95 11.36 3.56 1.88
N GLY A 96 11.99 3.64 0.70
CA GLY A 96 13.45 3.58 0.55
C GLY A 96 14.06 2.18 0.48
N ILE A 97 13.31 1.12 0.80
CA ILE A 97 13.82 -0.26 0.82
C ILE A 97 12.81 -1.26 0.26
N SER A 98 13.31 -2.26 -0.46
CA SER A 98 12.61 -3.49 -0.85
C SER A 98 13.46 -4.70 -0.51
N PHE A 99 12.92 -5.89 -0.72
CA PHE A 99 13.59 -7.13 -0.38
C PHE A 99 13.61 -8.08 -1.57
N GLN A 100 14.70 -8.81 -1.73
CA GLN A 100 14.86 -9.85 -2.75
C GLN A 100 15.36 -11.14 -2.10
N THR A 101 14.98 -12.27 -2.66
CA THR A 101 15.64 -13.54 -2.39
C THR A 101 16.79 -13.73 -3.36
N GLN A 102 17.70 -14.66 -3.07
CA GLN A 102 18.84 -14.98 -3.98
C GLN A 102 18.37 -15.43 -5.36
N ASP A 103 17.17 -16.02 -5.47
CA ASP A 103 16.67 -16.67 -6.69
C ASP A 103 15.59 -15.89 -7.43
N SER A 104 15.06 -14.78 -6.88
CA SER A 104 13.91 -14.09 -7.46
C SER A 104 13.92 -12.59 -7.23
N ALA A 105 13.67 -11.85 -8.29
CA ALA A 105 13.43 -10.42 -8.24
C ALA A 105 11.93 -10.12 -7.99
N ALA A 106 11.66 -9.28 -6.99
CA ALA A 106 10.45 -8.45 -6.86
C ALA A 106 9.06 -9.14 -6.90
N ALA A 107 8.92 -10.38 -6.43
CA ALA A 107 7.60 -10.97 -6.16
C ALA A 107 7.19 -10.75 -4.70
N ALA A 108 5.88 -10.75 -4.43
CA ALA A 108 5.37 -10.79 -3.06
C ALA A 108 5.85 -12.07 -2.36
N GLN A 109 6.25 -11.95 -1.10
CA GLN A 109 6.82 -13.04 -0.32
C GLN A 109 5.98 -13.29 0.92
N ILE A 110 5.63 -14.56 1.15
CA ILE A 110 4.91 -15.00 2.36
C ILE A 110 5.81 -15.98 3.09
N PHE A 111 6.11 -15.67 4.33
CA PHE A 111 6.88 -16.49 5.24
C PHE A 111 5.94 -17.09 6.27
N CYS A 112 5.61 -18.38 6.08
CA CYS A 112 4.72 -19.12 6.96
C CYS A 112 5.46 -19.50 8.26
N ASN A 113 4.75 -19.43 9.40
CA ASN A 113 5.27 -19.78 10.72
C ASN A 113 6.63 -19.13 11.01
N PHE A 114 6.67 -17.81 10.92
CA PHE A 114 7.90 -17.06 11.07
C PHE A 114 8.58 -17.36 12.42
N ASP A 115 9.83 -17.83 12.38
CA ASP A 115 10.64 -18.01 13.57
C ASP A 115 10.75 -16.69 14.34
N GLN A 116 10.48 -16.71 15.66
CA GLN A 116 10.39 -15.51 16.48
C GLN A 116 9.14 -14.64 16.24
N ALA A 117 8.02 -15.26 15.82
CA ALA A 117 6.76 -14.55 15.55
C ALA A 117 6.33 -13.64 16.74
N SER A 118 6.48 -14.07 17.98
CA SER A 118 6.18 -13.25 19.17
C SER A 118 7.00 -11.97 19.24
N LEU A 119 8.30 -12.06 18.96
CA LEU A 119 9.20 -10.91 18.97
C LEU A 119 8.90 -9.92 17.85
N ILE A 120 8.49 -10.43 16.68
CA ILE A 120 8.04 -9.60 15.57
C ILE A 120 6.72 -8.91 15.91
N ALA A 121 5.75 -9.64 16.48
CA ALA A 121 4.49 -9.08 16.97
C ALA A 121 4.71 -7.94 17.98
N ASP A 122 5.65 -8.13 18.91
CA ASP A 122 5.99 -7.12 19.91
C ASP A 122 6.55 -5.83 19.27
N LEU A 123 7.40 -5.94 18.25
CA LEU A 123 7.93 -4.78 17.53
C LEU A 123 6.83 -4.00 16.81
N PHE A 124 5.90 -4.70 16.15
CA PHE A 124 4.74 -4.07 15.52
C PHE A 124 3.85 -3.38 16.56
N ALA A 125 3.55 -4.06 17.66
CA ALA A 125 2.73 -3.51 18.73
C ALA A 125 3.36 -2.24 19.32
N GLN A 126 4.67 -2.26 19.61
CA GLN A 126 5.39 -1.10 20.13
C GLN A 126 5.30 0.09 19.17
N MET A 127 5.55 -0.11 17.86
CA MET A 127 5.41 0.95 16.87
C MET A 127 3.99 1.49 16.80
N TYR A 128 2.98 0.61 16.81
CA TYR A 128 1.58 1.00 16.75
C TYR A 128 1.16 1.86 17.96
N TYR A 129 1.48 1.42 19.17
CA TYR A 129 1.15 2.17 20.39
C TYR A 129 1.96 3.45 20.53
N GLU A 130 3.18 3.49 20.02
CA GLU A 130 4.02 4.69 20.02
C GLU A 130 3.44 5.78 19.11
N VAL A 131 3.06 5.43 17.88
CA VAL A 131 2.38 6.35 16.94
C VAL A 131 1.05 6.82 17.50
N LYS A 132 0.24 5.89 18.05
CA LYS A 132 -1.07 6.20 18.67
C LYS A 132 -0.93 7.15 19.85
N GLY A 133 0.13 7.02 20.63
CA GLY A 133 0.41 7.86 21.79
C GLY A 133 0.84 9.28 21.44
N ASN A 134 1.33 9.51 20.24
CA ASN A 134 1.79 10.80 19.70
C ASN A 134 2.64 11.62 20.68
N ARG A 135 3.61 10.96 21.34
CA ARG A 135 4.51 11.57 22.32
C ARG A 135 5.75 12.13 21.65
N TYR A 136 6.45 13.01 22.36
CA TYR A 136 7.74 13.51 21.88
C TYR A 136 8.72 12.38 21.55
N GLY A 137 9.26 12.37 20.33
CA GLY A 137 10.21 11.38 19.85
C GLY A 137 9.61 10.08 19.32
N SER A 138 8.26 9.98 19.22
CA SER A 138 7.57 8.79 18.70
C SER A 138 8.07 8.38 17.32
N GLU A 139 8.29 9.34 16.40
CA GLU A 139 8.78 9.06 15.06
C GLU A 139 10.19 8.45 15.08
N ALA A 140 11.07 8.95 15.95
CA ALA A 140 12.42 8.43 16.09
C ALA A 140 12.42 7.01 16.68
N ILE A 141 11.61 6.77 17.71
CA ILE A 141 11.45 5.44 18.32
C ILE A 141 10.92 4.45 17.27
N CYS A 142 9.88 4.81 16.55
CA CYS A 142 9.31 3.97 15.50
C CYS A 142 10.31 3.68 14.37
N GLN A 143 11.13 4.66 13.99
CA GLN A 143 12.17 4.47 12.98
C GLN A 143 13.23 3.47 13.45
N HIS A 144 13.67 3.53 14.69
CA HIS A 144 14.64 2.56 15.23
C HIS A 144 14.03 1.16 15.40
N LEU A 145 12.78 1.07 15.83
CA LEU A 145 12.06 -0.21 15.89
C LEU A 145 11.90 -0.84 14.48
N LEU A 146 11.64 -0.03 13.46
CA LEU A 146 11.62 -0.48 12.06
C LEU A 146 12.98 -1.04 11.63
N GLU A 147 14.08 -0.36 11.94
CA GLU A 147 15.42 -0.83 11.58
C GLU A 147 15.76 -2.16 12.26
N ILE A 148 15.39 -2.32 13.53
CA ILE A 148 15.51 -3.60 14.25
C ILE A 148 14.69 -4.69 13.58
N LEU A 149 13.43 -4.38 13.22
CA LEU A 149 12.53 -5.31 12.53
C LEU A 149 13.14 -5.78 11.20
N ILE A 150 13.60 -4.85 10.36
CA ILE A 150 14.22 -5.16 9.07
C ILE A 150 15.44 -6.07 9.24
N LEU A 151 16.35 -5.75 10.18
CA LEU A 151 17.54 -6.57 10.45
C LEU A 151 17.20 -8.00 10.88
N ARG A 152 16.14 -8.17 11.68
CA ARG A 152 15.67 -9.49 12.09
C ARG A 152 15.09 -10.28 10.91
N ILE A 153 14.25 -9.66 10.09
CA ILE A 153 13.66 -10.27 8.90
C ILE A 153 14.76 -10.69 7.91
N VAL A 154 15.68 -9.80 7.61
CA VAL A 154 16.82 -10.05 6.70
C VAL A 154 17.66 -11.22 7.19
N ARG A 155 18.01 -11.25 8.48
CA ARG A 155 18.83 -12.32 9.08
C ARG A 155 18.12 -13.67 9.07
N THR A 156 16.83 -13.71 9.41
CA THR A 156 16.05 -14.94 9.55
C THR A 156 15.68 -15.54 8.20
N GLN A 157 15.35 -14.71 7.22
CA GLN A 157 14.86 -15.15 5.91
C GLN A 157 15.90 -15.08 4.81
N GLN A 158 17.16 -14.77 5.14
CA GLN A 158 18.25 -14.62 4.17
C GLN A 158 17.89 -13.67 3.01
N LEU A 159 17.11 -12.63 3.32
CA LEU A 159 16.72 -11.62 2.35
C LEU A 159 17.87 -10.63 2.10
N ILE A 160 17.91 -10.14 0.87
CA ILE A 160 18.81 -9.06 0.49
C ILE A 160 18.01 -7.76 0.50
N PRO A 161 18.31 -6.82 1.41
CA PRO A 161 17.69 -5.49 1.37
C PRO A 161 18.21 -4.73 0.16
N VAL A 162 17.33 -4.29 -0.70
CA VAL A 162 17.65 -3.54 -1.91
C VAL A 162 17.13 -2.12 -1.75
N PRO A 163 17.98 -1.10 -1.92
CA PRO A 163 17.49 0.26 -1.94
C PRO A 163 16.41 0.37 -3.02
N ILE A 164 15.21 0.80 -2.65
CA ILE A 164 14.35 1.39 -3.65
C ILE A 164 15.10 2.66 -4.03
N THR A 165 15.82 2.63 -5.14
CA THR A 165 16.11 3.88 -5.81
C THR A 165 14.73 4.43 -6.14
N SER A 166 14.20 5.27 -5.25
CA SER A 166 13.16 6.21 -5.63
C SER A 166 13.82 6.98 -6.76
N ALA A 167 13.60 6.49 -7.97
CA ALA A 167 13.85 7.31 -9.11
C ALA A 167 13.07 8.57 -8.75
N ARG A 168 13.77 9.64 -8.38
CA ARG A 168 13.13 10.89 -7.97
C ARG A 168 12.07 11.13 -9.01
N MET A 169 10.80 11.23 -8.56
CA MET A 169 9.71 11.59 -9.46
C MET A 169 10.22 12.74 -10.27
N THR A 170 10.36 12.55 -11.58
CA THR A 170 10.87 13.66 -12.40
C THR A 170 9.95 14.84 -12.16
N LYS A 171 10.47 16.04 -12.30
CA LYS A 171 9.69 17.28 -12.12
C LYS A 171 8.39 17.21 -12.94
N GLU A 172 8.48 16.62 -14.12
CA GLU A 172 7.37 16.45 -15.06
C GLU A 172 6.34 15.45 -14.53
N CYS A 173 6.75 14.31 -13.97
CA CYS A 173 5.83 13.35 -13.37
C CYS A 173 5.14 13.90 -12.12
N ALA A 174 5.85 14.69 -11.30
CA ALA A 174 5.27 15.39 -10.17
C ALA A 174 4.22 16.42 -10.64
N GLN A 175 4.53 17.16 -11.68
CA GLN A 175 3.62 18.13 -12.29
C GLN A 175 2.36 17.48 -12.86
N ILE A 176 2.49 16.32 -13.54
CA ILE A 176 1.35 15.54 -14.03
C ILE A 176 0.48 15.09 -12.85
N LYS A 177 1.10 14.56 -11.79
CA LYS A 177 0.38 14.09 -10.63
C LYS A 177 -0.42 15.22 -9.96
N GLU A 178 0.23 16.34 -9.69
CA GLU A 178 -0.41 17.52 -9.12
C GLU A 178 -1.56 18.04 -9.99
N TYR A 179 -1.35 18.09 -11.31
CA TYR A 179 -2.38 18.48 -12.26
C TYR A 179 -3.58 17.54 -12.22
N LEU A 180 -3.37 16.22 -12.17
CA LEU A 180 -4.42 15.22 -12.06
C LEU A 180 -5.17 15.34 -10.73
N ASP A 181 -4.45 15.53 -9.61
CA ASP A 181 -5.04 15.67 -8.27
C ASP A 181 -5.92 16.92 -8.15
N THR A 182 -5.55 17.99 -8.85
CA THR A 182 -6.28 19.28 -8.78
C THR A 182 -7.42 19.37 -9.80
N ASN A 183 -7.25 18.79 -10.99
CA ASN A 183 -8.15 19.00 -12.13
C ASN A 183 -8.95 17.75 -12.51
N TYR A 184 -9.04 16.72 -11.65
CA TYR A 184 -9.62 15.41 -11.98
C TYR A 184 -11.06 15.46 -12.52
N THR A 185 -11.83 16.49 -12.16
CA THR A 185 -13.21 16.67 -12.67
C THR A 185 -13.27 17.12 -14.13
N GLY A 186 -12.17 17.67 -14.65
CA GLY A 186 -12.08 18.19 -16.02
C GLY A 186 -11.88 17.10 -17.08
N HIS A 187 -12.03 17.49 -18.34
CA HIS A 187 -11.74 16.61 -19.48
C HIS A 187 -10.23 16.50 -19.69
N ILE A 188 -9.62 15.46 -19.15
CA ILE A 188 -8.17 15.22 -19.23
C ILE A 188 -7.88 14.04 -20.14
N THR A 189 -6.99 14.26 -21.12
CA THR A 189 -6.50 13.24 -22.06
C THR A 189 -4.98 13.10 -21.92
N LEU A 190 -4.41 12.06 -22.53
CA LEU A 190 -2.95 11.94 -22.58
C LEU A 190 -2.33 13.13 -23.36
N ASP A 191 -3.04 13.69 -24.34
CA ASP A 191 -2.57 14.85 -25.08
C ASP A 191 -2.50 16.11 -24.21
N THR A 192 -3.48 16.30 -23.31
CA THR A 192 -3.44 17.35 -22.29
C THR A 192 -2.17 17.25 -21.45
N LEU A 193 -1.83 16.05 -20.98
CA LEU A 193 -0.67 15.82 -20.13
C LEU A 193 0.66 15.95 -20.87
N THR A 194 0.71 15.55 -22.14
CA THR A 194 1.91 15.75 -22.97
C THR A 194 2.16 17.22 -23.28
N SER A 195 1.08 18.00 -23.52
CA SER A 195 1.20 19.45 -23.71
C SER A 195 1.71 20.17 -22.47
N LEU A 196 1.31 19.67 -21.26
CA LEU A 196 1.75 20.24 -19.99
C LEU A 196 3.25 20.02 -19.73
N THR A 197 3.81 18.90 -20.18
CA THR A 197 5.19 18.50 -19.83
C THR A 197 6.14 18.44 -21.01
N HIS A 198 5.67 18.66 -22.23
CA HIS A 198 6.41 18.50 -23.49
C HIS A 198 7.07 17.12 -23.67
N MET A 199 6.55 16.10 -22.95
CA MET A 199 7.06 14.72 -23.03
C MET A 199 6.40 13.97 -24.18
N ASN A 200 7.14 13.00 -24.74
CA ASN A 200 6.53 12.01 -25.64
C ASN A 200 5.49 11.17 -24.84
N LYS A 201 4.34 10.88 -25.45
CA LYS A 201 3.20 10.15 -24.86
C LYS A 201 3.58 8.82 -24.23
N TYR A 202 4.38 8.04 -24.96
CA TYR A 202 4.84 6.72 -24.50
C TYR A 202 5.78 6.85 -23.29
N TYR A 203 6.77 7.71 -23.40
CA TYR A 203 7.74 7.96 -22.32
C TYR A 203 7.08 8.51 -21.06
N MET A 204 6.13 9.44 -21.22
CA MET A 204 5.34 10.01 -20.14
C MET A 204 4.55 8.91 -19.40
N ALA A 205 3.78 8.10 -20.14
CA ALA A 205 2.97 7.04 -19.58
C ALA A 205 3.82 5.99 -18.84
N HIS A 206 4.96 5.61 -19.42
CA HIS A 206 5.92 4.68 -18.84
C HIS A 206 6.56 5.26 -17.56
N SER A 207 7.06 6.49 -17.63
CA SER A 207 7.70 7.16 -16.49
C SER A 207 6.70 7.39 -15.35
N PHE A 208 5.50 7.89 -15.65
CA PHE A 208 4.46 8.10 -14.66
C PHE A 208 4.06 6.78 -13.97
N ARG A 209 3.88 5.70 -14.75
CA ARG A 209 3.60 4.37 -14.20
C ARG A 209 4.73 3.85 -13.32
N LYS A 210 5.98 4.09 -13.70
CA LYS A 210 7.15 3.73 -12.90
C LYS A 210 7.13 4.40 -11.52
N TYR A 211 6.59 5.62 -11.40
CA TYR A 211 6.56 6.38 -10.16
C TYR A 211 5.30 6.21 -9.33
N THR A 212 4.14 6.00 -9.98
CA THR A 212 2.83 5.95 -9.32
C THR A 212 2.26 4.54 -9.24
N GLY A 213 2.84 3.57 -9.97
CA GLY A 213 2.28 2.22 -10.16
C GLY A 213 1.18 2.16 -11.21
N LEU A 214 0.57 3.29 -11.56
CA LEU A 214 -0.58 3.40 -12.46
C LEU A 214 -0.24 4.21 -13.70
N SER A 215 -0.90 3.91 -14.82
CA SER A 215 -0.86 4.84 -15.94
C SER A 215 -1.60 6.14 -15.57
N PRO A 216 -1.30 7.28 -16.23
CA PRO A 216 -1.96 8.56 -15.93
C PRO A 216 -3.49 8.48 -15.93
N ILE A 217 -4.09 7.74 -16.87
CA ILE A 217 -5.55 7.59 -16.97
C ILE A 217 -6.10 6.66 -15.87
N GLN A 218 -5.37 5.62 -15.47
CA GLN A 218 -5.76 4.79 -14.33
C GLN A 218 -5.71 5.60 -13.04
N TYR A 219 -4.67 6.40 -12.84
CA TYR A 219 -4.54 7.30 -11.71
C TYR A 219 -5.69 8.33 -11.66
N LEU A 220 -6.02 8.97 -12.80
CA LEU A 220 -7.14 9.88 -12.91
C LEU A 220 -8.47 9.20 -12.51
N ASN A 221 -8.72 8.00 -13.03
CA ASN A 221 -9.93 7.25 -12.70
C ASN A 221 -9.98 6.89 -11.22
N GLN A 222 -8.87 6.53 -10.61
CA GLN A 222 -8.81 6.26 -9.16
C GLN A 222 -9.18 7.51 -8.35
N ARG A 223 -8.60 8.68 -8.66
CA ARG A 223 -8.94 9.94 -7.99
C ARG A 223 -10.44 10.29 -8.11
N ARG A 224 -11.01 10.09 -9.29
CA ARG A 224 -12.44 10.27 -9.55
C ARG A 224 -13.30 9.32 -8.73
N LEU A 225 -12.90 8.06 -8.63
CA LEU A 225 -13.62 7.05 -7.85
C LEU A 225 -13.56 7.34 -6.35
N GLU A 226 -12.43 7.80 -5.82
CA GLU A 226 -12.30 8.22 -4.42
C GLU A 226 -13.26 9.37 -4.08
N ALA A 227 -13.33 10.38 -4.96
CA ALA A 227 -14.30 11.47 -4.82
C ALA A 227 -15.75 10.99 -4.94
N ALA A 228 -16.02 10.07 -5.88
CA ALA A 228 -17.34 9.48 -6.05
C ALA A 228 -17.79 8.68 -4.81
N CYS A 229 -16.89 7.94 -4.16
CA CYS A 229 -17.18 7.23 -2.92
C CYS A 229 -17.60 8.20 -1.79
N GLN A 230 -16.96 9.35 -1.69
CA GLN A 230 -17.35 10.39 -0.71
C GLN A 230 -18.77 10.89 -1.02
N LEU A 231 -19.04 11.28 -2.29
CA LEU A 231 -20.37 11.77 -2.69
C LEU A 231 -21.46 10.70 -2.53
N LEU A 232 -21.15 9.43 -2.75
CA LEU A 232 -22.10 8.32 -2.54
C LEU A 232 -22.49 8.15 -1.09
N ARG A 233 -21.58 8.43 -0.14
CA ARG A 233 -21.84 8.35 1.30
C ARG A 233 -22.49 9.62 1.87
N ASP A 234 -22.05 10.78 1.38
CA ASP A 234 -22.34 12.06 2.03
C ASP A 234 -23.53 12.79 1.40
N THR A 235 -24.09 12.27 0.28
CA THR A 235 -25.14 12.97 -0.48
C THR A 235 -26.16 12.01 -1.12
N ASP A 236 -27.37 12.54 -1.37
CA ASP A 236 -28.44 11.86 -2.12
C ASP A 236 -28.36 12.09 -3.64
N LEU A 237 -27.26 12.60 -4.17
CA LEU A 237 -27.07 12.82 -5.59
C LEU A 237 -27.27 11.54 -6.39
N SER A 238 -27.90 11.65 -7.58
CA SER A 238 -28.06 10.49 -8.45
C SER A 238 -26.69 9.96 -8.92
N VAL A 239 -26.62 8.68 -9.25
CA VAL A 239 -25.39 8.06 -9.79
C VAL A 239 -24.94 8.77 -11.07
N SER A 240 -25.87 9.32 -11.84
CA SER A 240 -25.56 10.14 -13.03
C SER A 240 -24.90 11.46 -12.67
N ASP A 241 -25.45 12.16 -11.65
CA ASP A 241 -24.91 13.44 -11.19
C ASP A 241 -23.52 13.28 -10.57
N ILE A 242 -23.33 12.22 -9.79
CA ILE A 242 -22.02 11.87 -9.22
C ILE A 242 -20.99 11.58 -10.33
N ALA A 243 -21.37 10.82 -11.36
CA ALA A 243 -20.50 10.57 -12.50
C ALA A 243 -20.06 11.88 -13.17
N GLY A 244 -21.02 12.79 -13.41
CA GLY A 244 -20.75 14.12 -13.96
C GLY A 244 -19.86 14.98 -13.05
N ALA A 245 -20.22 15.08 -11.78
CA ALA A 245 -19.51 15.89 -10.77
C ALA A 245 -18.05 15.42 -10.59
N THR A 246 -17.78 14.14 -10.74
CA THR A 246 -16.45 13.55 -10.63
C THR A 246 -15.68 13.46 -11.94
N GLY A 247 -16.27 13.94 -13.06
CA GLY A 247 -15.58 14.10 -14.34
C GLY A 247 -15.59 12.86 -15.23
N PHE A 248 -16.43 11.85 -14.95
CA PHE A 248 -16.61 10.73 -15.86
C PHE A 248 -17.44 11.17 -17.09
N SER A 249 -17.05 10.68 -18.27
CA SER A 249 -17.71 11.01 -19.54
C SER A 249 -19.14 10.48 -19.67
N SER A 250 -19.50 9.47 -18.89
CA SER A 250 -20.86 8.91 -18.85
C SER A 250 -21.06 8.10 -17.57
N GLN A 251 -22.33 7.99 -17.14
CA GLN A 251 -22.74 7.13 -16.03
C GLN A 251 -22.40 5.64 -16.30
N SER A 252 -22.53 5.18 -17.54
CA SER A 252 -22.21 3.80 -17.91
C SER A 252 -20.74 3.48 -17.71
N TYR A 253 -19.86 4.36 -18.18
CA TYR A 253 -18.41 4.21 -17.99
C TYR A 253 -18.03 4.29 -16.51
N PHE A 254 -18.59 5.23 -15.76
CA PHE A 254 -18.43 5.32 -14.32
C PHE A 254 -18.81 4.01 -13.62
N THR A 255 -20.03 3.49 -13.89
CA THR A 255 -20.53 2.26 -13.25
C THR A 255 -19.65 1.06 -13.59
N GLN A 256 -19.18 0.95 -14.83
CA GLN A 256 -18.28 -0.11 -15.26
C GLN A 256 -16.92 -0.07 -14.50
N ILE A 257 -16.31 1.10 -14.44
CA ILE A 257 -15.02 1.27 -13.75
C ILE A 257 -15.19 1.10 -12.25
N PHE A 258 -16.25 1.65 -11.66
CA PHE A 258 -16.58 1.50 -10.24
C PHE A 258 -16.74 0.01 -9.87
N HIS A 259 -17.55 -0.72 -10.65
CA HIS A 259 -17.74 -2.15 -10.43
C HIS A 259 -16.43 -2.95 -10.61
N LYS A 260 -15.60 -2.58 -11.60
CA LYS A 260 -14.29 -3.22 -11.80
C LYS A 260 -13.36 -3.03 -10.60
N VAL A 261 -13.40 -1.87 -9.96
CA VAL A 261 -12.49 -1.52 -8.84
C VAL A 261 -13.06 -2.01 -7.51
N TYR A 262 -14.34 -1.81 -7.24
CA TYR A 262 -14.97 -2.11 -5.94
C TYR A 262 -15.75 -3.43 -5.89
N GLY A 263 -15.86 -4.16 -6.98
CA GLY A 263 -16.60 -5.43 -7.05
C GLY A 263 -18.11 -5.30 -6.97
N ILE A 264 -18.64 -4.12 -6.61
CA ILE A 264 -20.06 -3.83 -6.46
C ILE A 264 -20.46 -2.58 -7.25
N THR A 265 -21.76 -2.41 -7.51
CA THR A 265 -22.24 -1.22 -8.21
C THR A 265 -22.30 0.01 -7.27
N PRO A 266 -22.24 1.26 -7.80
CA PRO A 266 -22.36 2.47 -6.97
C PRO A 266 -23.62 2.49 -6.10
N ILE A 267 -24.75 2.00 -6.60
CA ILE A 267 -26.01 1.92 -5.83
C ILE A 267 -25.87 0.94 -4.66
N LYS A 268 -25.26 -0.22 -4.87
CA LYS A 268 -25.02 -1.19 -3.78
C LYS A 268 -24.04 -0.64 -2.76
N TYR A 269 -23.01 0.10 -3.23
CA TYR A 269 -22.06 0.76 -2.34
C TYR A 269 -22.74 1.78 -1.43
N ARG A 270 -23.63 2.65 -1.96
CA ARG A 270 -24.42 3.60 -1.18
C ARG A 270 -25.23 2.91 -0.11
N ARG A 271 -26.07 1.92 -0.49
CA ARG A 271 -26.94 1.20 0.47
C ARG A 271 -26.18 0.54 1.60
N ALA A 272 -25.00 0.00 1.31
CA ALA A 272 -24.17 -0.62 2.35
C ALA A 272 -23.67 0.38 3.41
N HIS A 273 -23.67 1.69 3.11
CA HIS A 273 -23.22 2.75 4.02
C HIS A 273 -24.38 3.63 4.55
N GLU A 274 -25.62 3.41 4.10
CA GLU A 274 -26.83 4.01 4.66
C GLU A 274 -27.37 3.22 5.89
N GLU A 275 -26.92 1.96 6.05
CA GLU A 275 -27.33 1.08 7.14
C GLU A 275 -26.39 1.14 8.36
N GLU A 276 -25.34 1.99 8.31
CA GLU A 276 -24.42 2.30 9.43
C GLU A 276 -24.81 3.60 10.15
#